data_44a0f86750a499ab9fd593d23eac762c
#
_entry.id   44a0f86750a499ab9fd593d23eac762c
#
_cell.length_a   1.000
_cell.length_b   1.000
_cell.length_c   1.000
_cell.angle_alpha   90.00
_cell.angle_beta   90.00
_cell.angle_gamma   90.00
#
_symmetry.space_group_name_H-M   'P 1'
#
loop_
_entity.id
_entity.type
_entity.pdbx_description
1 polymer ?
#
loop_
_entity_poly.entity_id
_entity_poly.type
_entity_poly.pdbx_seq_one_letter_code
_entity_poly.pdbx_strand_id
1 'polypeptide(L)'
;MSYTLLHCFDCDYITVANKAKKIKETGYDGVQIGPVQYCKEGEENWKLYQPYSFYIGNKLGNYEDLKEMVRVCHEEGLIVVADIVLRHLAGRENGEMEFHEKCDHGIVSNKNLVMNHNGNVWNYSDRLQLINMNAGMPTLNYYNKELWYKCYFPLTDCLLNDIGIDGLRIDQMKHIALPDEGCDLLKELVERYPDKLIYGEAINLNELGDGYKDKYAKYCMLLISMWEFYWDFNKAMYFVESHDTYHTFGNTRYYSDEERLDKWMLLAVRGTNKLYFSRSKTLDENEDKTIFCERMKWINESYR
;
A
#
# COMPACT_ATOMS: atom_id res chain seq x y z
N MET A 1 -0.64 5.08 -20.95
CA MET A 1 -0.14 3.71 -20.68
C MET A 1 -0.71 3.28 -19.33
N SER A 2 -1.14 2.03 -19.21
CA SER A 2 -1.61 1.46 -17.95
C SER A 2 -0.47 0.71 -17.26
N TYR A 3 -0.40 0.80 -15.94
CA TYR A 3 0.59 0.05 -15.14
C TYR A 3 0.12 -1.38 -14.87
N THR A 4 1.04 -2.33 -15.00
CA THR A 4 0.87 -3.75 -14.66
C THR A 4 1.88 -4.11 -13.59
N LEU A 5 1.48 -4.12 -12.32
CA LEU A 5 2.38 -4.33 -11.19
C LEU A 5 2.22 -5.71 -10.56
N LEU A 6 3.31 -6.30 -10.08
CA LEU A 6 3.30 -7.47 -9.20
C LEU A 6 3.38 -7.01 -7.73
N HIS A 7 2.42 -7.40 -6.91
CA HIS A 7 2.45 -7.15 -5.47
C HIS A 7 3.26 -8.25 -4.77
N CYS A 8 4.52 -7.93 -4.47
CA CYS A 8 5.46 -8.77 -3.74
C CYS A 8 5.25 -8.61 -2.23
N PHE A 9 4.05 -8.99 -1.76
CA PHE A 9 3.67 -8.86 -0.36
C PHE A 9 4.46 -9.84 0.53
N ASP A 10 5.02 -9.33 1.63
CA ASP A 10 5.82 -10.12 2.58
C ASP A 10 7.04 -10.82 1.94
N CYS A 11 7.52 -10.33 0.79
CA CYS A 11 8.75 -10.77 0.14
C CYS A 11 9.91 -9.91 0.64
N ASP A 12 11.01 -10.52 1.07
CA ASP A 12 12.22 -9.77 1.38
C ASP A 12 12.83 -9.10 0.13
N TYR A 13 13.60 -8.02 0.35
CA TYR A 13 14.14 -7.22 -0.75
C TYR A 13 15.13 -8.01 -1.62
N ILE A 14 15.89 -8.94 -1.02
CA ILE A 14 16.84 -9.80 -1.74
C ILE A 14 16.09 -10.74 -2.69
N THR A 15 15.00 -11.31 -2.22
CA THR A 15 14.12 -12.17 -3.05
C THR A 15 13.57 -11.40 -4.25
N VAL A 16 13.06 -10.18 -4.04
CA VAL A 16 12.54 -9.34 -5.15
C VAL A 16 13.65 -9.01 -6.14
N ALA A 17 14.83 -8.58 -5.68
CA ALA A 17 15.98 -8.30 -6.52
C ALA A 17 16.39 -9.51 -7.38
N ASN A 18 16.50 -10.69 -6.77
CA ASN A 18 16.87 -11.94 -7.47
C ASN A 18 15.84 -12.35 -8.52
N LYS A 19 14.59 -11.93 -8.42
CA LYS A 19 13.51 -12.23 -9.37
C LYS A 19 13.22 -11.10 -10.37
N ALA A 20 13.87 -9.95 -10.26
CA ALA A 20 13.56 -8.75 -11.05
C ALA A 20 13.55 -9.04 -12.57
N LYS A 21 14.57 -9.73 -13.09
CA LYS A 21 14.61 -10.13 -14.48
C LYS A 21 13.40 -10.98 -14.90
N LYS A 22 13.04 -11.97 -14.10
CA LYS A 22 11.90 -12.86 -14.40
C LYS A 22 10.57 -12.12 -14.32
N ILE A 23 10.41 -11.20 -13.37
CA ILE A 23 9.26 -10.31 -13.27
C ILE A 23 9.11 -9.51 -14.57
N LYS A 24 10.20 -8.90 -15.05
CA LYS A 24 10.20 -8.16 -16.33
C LYS A 24 9.87 -9.03 -17.54
N GLU A 25 10.51 -10.20 -17.64
CA GLU A 25 10.29 -11.17 -18.72
C GLU A 25 8.85 -11.71 -18.77
N THR A 26 8.11 -11.63 -17.64
CA THR A 26 6.69 -11.99 -17.57
C THR A 26 5.76 -10.83 -17.96
N GLY A 27 6.33 -9.66 -18.31
CA GLY A 27 5.58 -8.52 -18.83
C GLY A 27 5.02 -7.60 -17.74
N TYR A 28 5.49 -7.67 -16.49
CA TYR A 28 5.19 -6.66 -15.48
C TYR A 28 5.98 -5.38 -15.75
N ASP A 29 5.37 -4.23 -15.44
CA ASP A 29 6.04 -2.92 -15.53
C ASP A 29 6.78 -2.57 -14.25
N GLY A 30 6.41 -3.21 -13.13
CA GLY A 30 7.03 -2.96 -11.84
C GLY A 30 6.51 -3.84 -10.72
N VAL A 31 6.96 -3.51 -9.52
CA VAL A 31 6.59 -4.21 -8.29
C VAL A 31 6.01 -3.24 -7.26
N GLN A 32 5.03 -3.70 -6.48
CA GLN A 32 4.68 -3.09 -5.19
C GLN A 32 5.26 -3.97 -4.09
N ILE A 33 6.03 -3.38 -3.19
CA ILE A 33 6.56 -4.06 -1.99
C ILE A 33 5.73 -3.75 -0.75
N GLY A 34 5.87 -4.56 0.29
CA GLY A 34 5.21 -4.35 1.58
C GLY A 34 5.70 -3.10 2.32
N PRO A 35 5.10 -2.79 3.51
CA PRO A 35 5.48 -1.64 4.31
C PRO A 35 6.97 -1.64 4.66
N VAL A 36 7.62 -0.48 4.48
CA VAL A 36 9.08 -0.34 4.60
C VAL A 36 9.53 0.10 5.99
N GLN A 37 8.60 0.51 6.85
CA GLN A 37 8.88 1.12 8.13
C GLN A 37 9.30 0.08 9.19
N TYR A 38 10.12 0.52 10.15
CA TYR A 38 10.43 -0.26 11.34
C TYR A 38 9.14 -0.56 12.11
N CYS A 39 8.83 -1.83 12.29
CA CYS A 39 7.53 -2.30 12.75
C CYS A 39 7.64 -3.43 13.78
N LYS A 40 6.50 -3.96 14.21
CA LYS A 40 6.45 -5.13 15.10
C LYS A 40 7.23 -6.31 14.52
N GLU A 41 7.98 -6.97 15.39
CA GLU A 41 8.76 -8.16 15.07
C GLU A 41 7.87 -9.41 14.99
N GLY A 42 8.24 -10.36 14.13
CA GLY A 42 7.60 -11.67 13.98
C GLY A 42 7.18 -11.98 12.56
N GLU A 43 6.73 -13.20 12.33
CA GLU A 43 6.44 -13.74 11.00
C GLU A 43 5.06 -13.37 10.47
N GLU A 44 4.16 -12.91 11.32
CA GLU A 44 2.79 -12.59 10.93
C GLU A 44 2.74 -11.32 10.07
N ASN A 45 2.09 -11.41 8.93
CA ASN A 45 2.05 -10.38 7.89
C ASN A 45 1.48 -9.04 8.38
N TRP A 46 0.47 -9.09 9.25
CA TRP A 46 -0.19 -7.89 9.78
C TRP A 46 0.76 -7.03 10.64
N LYS A 47 1.85 -7.60 11.16
CA LYS A 47 2.86 -6.87 11.94
C LYS A 47 3.60 -5.83 11.11
N LEU A 48 3.73 -6.03 9.80
CA LEU A 48 4.29 -5.03 8.88
C LEU A 48 3.50 -3.72 8.89
N TYR A 49 2.18 -3.78 9.11
CA TYR A 49 1.30 -2.62 9.21
C TYR A 49 1.20 -2.02 10.62
N GLN A 50 2.08 -2.43 11.53
CA GLN A 50 2.19 -1.85 12.87
C GLN A 50 3.58 -1.23 13.10
N PRO A 51 3.86 -0.07 12.47
CA PRO A 51 5.16 0.57 12.61
C PRO A 51 5.37 1.11 14.03
N TYR A 52 6.60 1.05 14.49
CA TYR A 52 7.06 1.71 15.72
C TYR A 52 7.53 3.15 15.44
N SER A 53 7.94 3.43 14.20
CA SER A 53 8.51 4.70 13.80
C SER A 53 8.43 4.91 12.28
N PHE A 54 8.98 6.02 11.82
CA PHE A 54 9.12 6.36 10.39
C PHE A 54 10.54 6.06 9.84
N TYR A 55 11.33 5.26 10.54
CA TYR A 55 12.60 4.75 10.03
C TYR A 55 12.39 3.52 9.15
N ILE A 56 13.28 3.33 8.17
CA ILE A 56 13.23 2.19 7.24
C ILE A 56 13.94 1.00 7.87
N GLY A 57 13.35 -0.18 7.73
CA GLY A 57 13.94 -1.47 8.12
C GLY A 57 12.97 -2.32 8.95
N ASN A 58 12.76 -3.54 8.49
CA ASN A 58 11.94 -4.55 9.14
C ASN A 58 12.35 -5.94 8.65
N LYS A 59 11.51 -6.96 8.82
CA LYS A 59 11.82 -8.34 8.38
C LYS A 59 12.04 -8.49 6.87
N LEU A 60 11.62 -7.51 6.06
CA LEU A 60 11.85 -7.54 4.60
C LEU A 60 13.27 -7.13 4.21
N GLY A 61 13.98 -6.43 5.09
CA GLY A 61 15.35 -5.97 4.91
C GLY A 61 15.59 -4.59 5.52
N ASN A 62 16.83 -4.14 5.49
CA ASN A 62 17.24 -2.82 5.96
C ASN A 62 17.27 -1.80 4.81
N TYR A 63 17.73 -0.59 5.11
CA TYR A 63 17.84 0.51 4.14
C TYR A 63 18.71 0.16 2.92
N GLU A 64 19.87 -0.47 3.14
CA GLU A 64 20.81 -0.82 2.06
C GLU A 64 20.26 -1.95 1.19
N ASP A 65 19.56 -2.93 1.79
CA ASP A 65 18.88 -4.00 1.05
C ASP A 65 17.77 -3.42 0.15
N LEU A 66 16.98 -2.47 0.67
CA LEU A 66 15.96 -1.78 -0.10
C LEU A 66 16.55 -1.00 -1.28
N LYS A 67 17.62 -0.25 -1.03
CA LYS A 67 18.30 0.55 -2.05
C LYS A 67 18.89 -0.33 -3.15
N GLU A 68 19.52 -1.43 -2.78
CA GLU A 68 20.07 -2.39 -3.75
C GLU A 68 18.95 -3.05 -4.56
N MET A 69 17.85 -3.45 -3.94
CA MET A 69 16.69 -4.01 -4.66
C MET A 69 16.13 -3.02 -5.68
N VAL A 70 15.97 -1.74 -5.32
CA VAL A 70 15.51 -0.69 -6.24
C VAL A 70 16.46 -0.54 -7.42
N ARG A 71 17.78 -0.49 -7.16
CA ARG A 71 18.80 -0.43 -8.21
C ARG A 71 18.68 -1.58 -9.21
N VAL A 72 18.55 -2.83 -8.70
CA VAL A 72 18.43 -4.02 -9.55
C VAL A 72 17.11 -4.00 -10.35
N CYS A 73 16.00 -3.61 -9.71
CA CYS A 73 14.73 -3.46 -10.42
C CYS A 73 14.82 -2.44 -11.57
N HIS A 74 15.46 -1.29 -11.34
CA HIS A 74 15.66 -0.27 -12.37
C HIS A 74 16.55 -0.75 -13.52
N GLU A 75 17.61 -1.52 -13.24
CA GLU A 75 18.44 -2.13 -14.28
C GLU A 75 17.66 -3.07 -15.20
N GLU A 76 16.66 -3.77 -14.66
CA GLU A 76 15.74 -4.59 -15.45
C GLU A 76 14.57 -3.79 -16.06
N GLY A 77 14.50 -2.47 -15.83
CA GLY A 77 13.45 -1.60 -16.35
C GLY A 77 12.09 -1.79 -15.64
N LEU A 78 12.12 -2.13 -14.35
CA LEU A 78 10.94 -2.21 -13.48
C LEU A 78 10.85 -0.96 -12.60
N ILE A 79 9.66 -0.41 -12.44
CA ILE A 79 9.39 0.59 -11.40
C ILE A 79 9.13 -0.10 -10.06
N VAL A 80 9.41 0.63 -8.96
CA VAL A 80 9.18 0.16 -7.60
C VAL A 80 8.21 1.07 -6.86
N VAL A 81 7.16 0.50 -6.28
CA VAL A 81 6.20 1.19 -5.42
C VAL A 81 6.31 0.65 -4.00
N ALA A 82 6.50 1.52 -3.01
CA ALA A 82 6.56 1.14 -1.60
C ALA A 82 5.22 1.36 -0.89
N ASP A 83 4.83 0.40 -0.08
CA ASP A 83 3.72 0.59 0.86
C ASP A 83 4.19 1.42 2.07
N ILE A 84 3.36 2.37 2.51
CA ILE A 84 3.64 3.22 3.68
C ILE A 84 2.42 3.38 4.58
N VAL A 85 2.68 3.40 5.88
CA VAL A 85 1.67 3.61 6.92
C VAL A 85 1.84 5.00 7.51
N LEU A 86 0.87 5.90 7.29
CA LEU A 86 0.92 7.28 7.77
C LEU A 86 -0.03 7.55 8.92
N ARG A 87 -1.11 6.76 9.04
CA ARG A 87 -2.21 7.08 9.92
C ARG A 87 -1.99 6.71 11.40
N HIS A 88 -1.25 5.65 11.67
CA HIS A 88 -1.12 5.05 13.00
C HIS A 88 0.28 4.51 13.28
N LEU A 89 0.57 4.21 14.53
CA LEU A 89 1.70 3.40 14.97
C LEU A 89 1.17 2.14 15.66
N ALA A 90 2.11 1.24 16.03
CA ALA A 90 1.79 -0.02 16.65
C ALA A 90 1.04 0.14 17.98
N GLY A 91 -0.03 -0.63 18.16
CA GLY A 91 -0.72 -0.79 19.43
C GLY A 91 -0.07 -1.86 20.32
N ARG A 92 -0.45 -1.89 21.60
CA ARG A 92 -0.05 -2.95 22.55
C ARG A 92 -0.64 -4.31 22.17
N GLU A 93 -0.03 -5.39 22.63
CA GLU A 93 -0.47 -6.76 22.33
C GLU A 93 -1.82 -7.14 22.98
N ASN A 94 -2.20 -6.44 24.04
CA ASN A 94 -3.44 -6.70 24.80
C ASN A 94 -4.73 -6.16 24.14
N GLY A 95 -4.62 -5.58 22.94
CA GLY A 95 -5.76 -4.99 22.22
C GLY A 95 -6.22 -3.63 22.76
N GLU A 96 -5.53 -3.06 23.74
CA GLU A 96 -5.76 -1.68 24.18
C GLU A 96 -5.34 -0.68 23.09
N MET A 97 -6.09 0.43 22.99
CA MET A 97 -5.81 1.51 22.03
C MET A 97 -4.69 2.43 22.56
N GLU A 98 -3.65 1.82 23.11
CA GLU A 98 -2.44 2.51 23.55
C GLU A 98 -1.27 2.17 22.62
N PHE A 99 -0.39 3.14 22.45
CA PHE A 99 0.84 2.92 21.68
C PHE A 99 1.75 1.87 22.35
N HIS A 100 2.33 1.03 21.53
CA HIS A 100 3.33 0.07 22.02
C HIS A 100 4.53 0.81 22.60
N GLU A 101 5.19 0.23 23.64
CA GLU A 101 6.32 0.87 24.34
C GLU A 101 7.55 1.09 23.45
N LYS A 102 7.68 0.36 22.35
CA LYS A 102 8.73 0.56 21.34
C LYS A 102 8.44 1.71 20.37
N CYS A 103 7.24 2.29 20.38
CA CYS A 103 6.95 3.44 19.52
C CYS A 103 7.83 4.63 19.87
N ASP A 104 8.18 5.43 18.86
CA ASP A 104 8.98 6.63 19.01
C ASP A 104 8.41 7.57 20.06
N HIS A 105 9.13 7.72 21.18
CA HIS A 105 8.71 8.56 22.31
C HIS A 105 8.63 10.03 21.96
N GLY A 106 9.39 10.52 20.99
CA GLY A 106 9.28 11.90 20.49
C GLY A 106 7.94 12.17 19.82
N ILE A 107 7.30 11.13 19.27
CA ILE A 107 5.97 11.22 18.66
C ILE A 107 4.89 10.95 19.70
N VAL A 108 4.94 9.79 20.37
CA VAL A 108 3.83 9.33 21.20
C VAL A 108 3.68 10.09 22.53
N SER A 109 4.75 10.67 23.05
CA SER A 109 4.71 11.53 24.23
C SER A 109 4.24 12.96 23.95
N ASN A 110 4.22 13.38 22.69
CA ASN A 110 3.71 14.68 22.29
C ASN A 110 2.20 14.60 21.99
N LYS A 111 1.40 15.07 22.95
CA LYS A 111 -0.07 15.07 22.84
C LYS A 111 -0.62 15.79 21.60
N ASN A 112 0.13 16.68 20.99
CA ASN A 112 -0.28 17.37 19.77
C ASN A 112 -0.12 16.47 18.51
N LEU A 113 0.74 15.43 18.57
CA LEU A 113 1.01 14.54 17.45
C LEU A 113 0.18 13.26 17.50
N VAL A 114 -0.56 13.01 18.56
CA VAL A 114 -1.44 11.86 18.71
C VAL A 114 -2.89 12.29 18.80
N MET A 115 -3.79 11.46 18.30
CA MET A 115 -5.22 11.72 18.45
C MET A 115 -5.72 11.17 19.78
N ASN A 116 -6.46 12.00 20.52
CA ASN A 116 -7.17 11.57 21.73
C ASN A 116 -8.56 11.04 21.35
N HIS A 117 -8.64 9.76 20.99
CA HIS A 117 -9.90 9.16 20.61
C HIS A 117 -10.39 8.17 21.65
N ASN A 118 -11.69 8.25 21.92
CA ASN A 118 -12.42 7.29 22.71
C ASN A 118 -12.97 6.19 21.81
N GLY A 119 -12.17 5.13 21.56
CA GLY A 119 -12.63 3.91 20.92
C GLY A 119 -12.29 3.77 19.43
N ASN A 120 -12.72 2.64 18.89
CA ASN A 120 -12.57 2.24 17.50
C ASN A 120 -13.76 2.68 16.64
N VAL A 121 -13.51 2.81 15.32
CA VAL A 121 -14.58 2.88 14.33
C VAL A 121 -15.51 1.68 14.49
N TRP A 122 -16.78 1.92 14.65
CA TRP A 122 -17.82 0.89 14.73
C TRP A 122 -18.84 1.00 13.57
N ASN A 123 -18.84 2.14 12.86
CA ASN A 123 -19.65 2.34 11.66
C ASN A 123 -18.75 2.87 10.52
N TYR A 124 -18.39 2.00 9.60
CA TYR A 124 -17.51 2.33 8.45
C TYR A 124 -18.20 3.17 7.37
N SER A 125 -19.53 3.38 7.46
CA SER A 125 -20.28 4.33 6.64
C SER A 125 -20.35 5.72 7.24
N ASP A 126 -19.86 5.91 8.48
CA ASP A 126 -19.79 7.22 9.14
C ASP A 126 -18.43 7.87 8.90
N ARG A 127 -18.43 8.90 8.05
CA ARG A 127 -17.21 9.60 7.68
C ARG A 127 -16.45 10.19 8.86
N LEU A 128 -17.15 10.77 9.82
CA LEU A 128 -16.50 11.40 10.98
C LEU A 128 -15.80 10.36 11.85
N GLN A 129 -16.37 9.17 11.98
CA GLN A 129 -15.70 8.08 12.68
C GLN A 129 -14.43 7.64 11.94
N LEU A 130 -14.51 7.45 10.60
CA LEU A 130 -13.36 7.00 9.81
C LEU A 130 -12.15 7.92 9.95
N ILE A 131 -12.36 9.24 9.92
CA ILE A 131 -11.26 10.21 9.97
C ILE A 131 -10.83 10.59 11.38
N ASN A 132 -11.66 10.34 12.40
CA ASN A 132 -11.39 10.80 13.76
C ASN A 132 -11.23 9.69 14.80
N MET A 133 -11.57 8.44 14.52
CA MET A 133 -11.47 7.33 15.47
C MET A 133 -10.38 6.32 15.10
N ASN A 134 -9.96 5.49 16.02
CA ASN A 134 -8.99 4.44 15.78
C ASN A 134 -9.57 3.37 14.84
N ALA A 135 -8.76 2.89 13.90
CA ALA A 135 -9.10 1.76 13.05
C ALA A 135 -8.26 0.53 13.43
N GLY A 136 -8.51 0.02 14.65
CA GLY A 136 -7.79 -1.13 15.22
C GLY A 136 -6.44 -0.80 15.86
N MET A 137 -5.90 0.41 15.64
CA MET A 137 -4.59 0.84 16.16
C MET A 137 -4.61 2.30 16.59
N PRO A 138 -3.76 2.71 17.56
CA PRO A 138 -3.71 4.08 18.05
C PRO A 138 -3.29 5.04 16.93
N THR A 139 -4.08 6.10 16.76
CA THR A 139 -4.00 6.99 15.59
C THR A 139 -3.16 8.22 15.88
N LEU A 140 -2.35 8.61 14.89
CA LEU A 140 -1.58 9.85 14.88
C LEU A 140 -2.44 11.04 14.45
N ASN A 141 -2.12 12.22 14.98
CA ASN A 141 -2.80 13.46 14.59
C ASN A 141 -2.28 13.97 13.24
N TYR A 142 -2.68 13.30 12.16
CA TYR A 142 -2.29 13.64 10.81
C TYR A 142 -2.84 14.99 10.30
N TYR A 143 -3.70 15.69 11.08
CA TYR A 143 -4.04 17.11 10.82
C TYR A 143 -2.89 18.06 11.19
N ASN A 144 -2.00 17.62 12.09
CA ASN A 144 -0.91 18.47 12.57
C ASN A 144 0.28 18.46 11.61
N LYS A 145 0.55 19.59 10.96
CA LYS A 145 1.67 19.75 10.04
C LYS A 145 3.05 19.50 10.67
N GLU A 146 3.21 19.66 11.99
CA GLU A 146 4.45 19.29 12.67
C GLU A 146 4.80 17.80 12.43
N LEU A 147 3.80 16.89 12.44
CA LEU A 147 3.99 15.48 12.14
C LEU A 147 4.44 15.26 10.68
N TRP A 148 3.90 16.06 9.73
CA TRP A 148 4.29 15.95 8.33
C TRP A 148 5.76 16.26 8.11
N TYR A 149 6.23 17.39 8.67
CA TYR A 149 7.62 17.85 8.50
C TYR A 149 8.62 17.06 9.34
N LYS A 150 8.22 16.50 10.48
CA LYS A 150 9.09 15.69 11.33
C LYS A 150 9.19 14.23 10.88
N CYS A 151 8.11 13.67 10.31
CA CYS A 151 8.00 12.24 10.09
C CYS A 151 7.67 11.85 8.64
N TYR A 152 6.56 12.37 8.09
CA TYR A 152 6.05 11.89 6.81
C TYR A 152 6.92 12.32 5.63
N PHE A 153 7.23 13.61 5.53
CA PHE A 153 8.07 14.10 4.44
C PHE A 153 9.52 13.61 4.52
N PRO A 154 10.18 13.52 5.68
CA PRO A 154 11.48 12.87 5.75
C PRO A 154 11.48 11.42 5.28
N LEU A 155 10.46 10.62 5.64
CA LEU A 155 10.32 9.26 5.13
C LEU A 155 10.12 9.24 3.61
N THR A 156 9.17 10.03 3.11
CA THR A 156 8.85 10.04 1.67
C THR A 156 9.96 10.65 0.83
N ASP A 157 10.67 11.68 1.31
CA ASP A 157 11.87 12.22 0.65
C ASP A 157 12.99 11.17 0.57
N CYS A 158 13.24 10.45 1.66
CA CYS A 158 14.21 9.36 1.68
C CYS A 158 13.85 8.26 0.67
N LEU A 159 12.59 7.84 0.62
CA LEU A 159 12.14 6.80 -0.32
C LEU A 159 12.21 7.26 -1.78
N LEU A 160 11.63 8.41 -2.09
CA LEU A 160 11.40 8.86 -3.46
C LEU A 160 12.62 9.56 -4.08
N ASN A 161 13.43 10.27 -3.27
CA ASN A 161 14.55 11.04 -3.75
C ASN A 161 15.90 10.36 -3.49
N ASP A 162 16.14 9.80 -2.28
CA ASP A 162 17.46 9.25 -1.92
C ASP A 162 17.60 7.79 -2.38
N ILE A 163 16.57 6.96 -2.18
CA ILE A 163 16.54 5.56 -2.64
C ILE A 163 16.13 5.48 -4.11
N GLY A 164 15.25 6.36 -4.56
CA GLY A 164 14.79 6.41 -5.95
C GLY A 164 13.54 5.58 -6.23
N ILE A 165 12.72 5.27 -5.22
CA ILE A 165 11.42 4.60 -5.42
C ILE A 165 10.53 5.43 -6.34
N ASP A 166 9.76 4.77 -7.21
CA ASP A 166 8.97 5.41 -8.27
C ASP A 166 7.55 5.77 -7.82
N GLY A 167 7.11 5.21 -6.71
CA GLY A 167 5.76 5.48 -6.21
C GLY A 167 5.50 5.02 -4.79
N LEU A 168 4.32 5.40 -4.27
CA LEU A 168 3.86 5.06 -2.93
C LEU A 168 2.46 4.47 -2.96
N ARG A 169 2.23 3.43 -2.16
CA ARG A 169 0.90 2.98 -1.76
C ARG A 169 0.64 3.46 -0.34
N ILE A 170 -0.41 4.25 -0.14
CA ILE A 170 -0.79 4.77 1.18
C ILE A 170 -1.79 3.82 1.82
N ASP A 171 -1.37 3.22 2.94
CA ASP A 171 -2.24 2.37 3.76
C ASP A 171 -3.40 3.15 4.37
N GLN A 172 -4.58 2.54 4.42
CA GLN A 172 -5.78 3.13 5.01
C GLN A 172 -6.09 4.56 4.51
N MET A 173 -5.82 4.90 3.24
CA MET A 173 -6.03 6.25 2.72
C MET A 173 -7.45 6.77 2.96
N LYS A 174 -8.48 5.91 2.87
CA LYS A 174 -9.87 6.31 3.14
C LYS A 174 -10.11 6.83 4.57
N HIS A 175 -9.20 6.59 5.50
CA HIS A 175 -9.25 7.10 6.87
C HIS A 175 -8.49 8.41 7.06
N ILE A 176 -7.90 8.98 6.00
CA ILE A 176 -7.26 10.29 6.01
C ILE A 176 -8.29 11.32 5.53
N ALA A 177 -8.42 12.43 6.25
CA ALA A 177 -9.31 13.52 5.86
C ALA A 177 -8.82 14.24 4.61
N LEU A 178 -9.76 14.84 3.88
CA LEU A 178 -9.52 15.60 2.67
C LEU A 178 -9.45 17.11 2.95
N PRO A 179 -9.00 17.95 2.00
CA PRO A 179 -8.92 19.40 2.19
C PRO A 179 -10.24 20.06 2.58
N ASP A 180 -11.37 19.63 2.03
CA ASP A 180 -12.71 20.08 2.43
C ASP A 180 -13.15 19.59 3.83
N GLU A 181 -12.38 18.68 4.42
CA GLU A 181 -12.52 18.18 5.80
C GLU A 181 -11.42 18.70 6.73
N GLY A 182 -10.61 19.65 6.25
CA GLY A 182 -9.58 20.36 7.03
C GLY A 182 -8.19 19.73 7.05
N CYS A 183 -7.86 18.81 6.11
CA CYS A 183 -6.55 18.19 6.05
C CYS A 183 -5.97 18.17 4.62
N ASP A 184 -4.92 18.92 4.39
CA ASP A 184 -4.23 19.00 3.08
C ASP A 184 -3.14 17.93 2.88
N LEU A 185 -2.99 16.94 3.78
CA LEU A 185 -1.89 15.98 3.73
C LEU A 185 -1.73 15.29 2.38
N LEU A 186 -2.82 14.68 1.86
CA LEU A 186 -2.78 13.97 0.57
C LEU A 186 -2.47 14.93 -0.58
N LYS A 187 -3.03 16.13 -0.54
CA LYS A 187 -2.78 17.16 -1.54
C LYS A 187 -1.31 17.58 -1.54
N GLU A 188 -0.76 17.99 -0.39
CA GLU A 188 0.63 18.41 -0.26
C GLU A 188 1.61 17.29 -0.62
N LEU A 189 1.28 16.03 -0.27
CA LEU A 189 2.10 14.87 -0.63
C LEU A 189 2.20 14.68 -2.15
N VAL A 190 1.09 14.76 -2.87
CA VAL A 190 1.09 14.58 -4.33
C VAL A 190 1.69 15.79 -5.04
N GLU A 191 1.42 17.01 -4.58
CA GLU A 191 2.02 18.23 -5.14
C GLU A 191 3.56 18.28 -4.95
N ARG A 192 4.06 17.66 -3.88
CA ARG A 192 5.50 17.53 -3.60
C ARG A 192 6.22 16.58 -4.56
N TYR A 193 5.51 15.56 -5.06
CA TYR A 193 6.08 14.51 -5.93
C TYR A 193 5.21 14.29 -7.18
N PRO A 194 5.09 15.30 -8.06
CA PRO A 194 4.12 15.28 -9.17
C PRO A 194 4.40 14.20 -10.22
N ASP A 195 5.63 13.74 -10.33
CA ASP A 195 6.06 12.73 -11.30
C ASP A 195 6.07 11.30 -10.73
N LYS A 196 5.65 11.13 -9.47
CA LYS A 196 5.64 9.83 -8.80
C LYS A 196 4.27 9.18 -8.84
N LEU A 197 4.24 7.85 -8.94
CA LEU A 197 3.01 7.07 -8.91
C LEU A 197 2.50 6.96 -7.46
N ILE A 198 1.49 7.74 -7.09
CA ILE A 198 0.92 7.72 -5.73
C ILE A 198 -0.52 7.25 -5.81
N TYR A 199 -0.80 6.16 -5.09
CA TYR A 199 -2.16 5.64 -4.92
C TYR A 199 -2.39 5.20 -3.46
N GLY A 200 -3.63 5.16 -3.06
CA GLY A 200 -3.96 4.79 -1.70
C GLY A 200 -5.12 3.81 -1.61
N GLU A 201 -5.14 3.06 -0.52
CA GLU A 201 -6.20 2.11 -0.25
C GLU A 201 -7.54 2.82 -0.09
N ALA A 202 -8.46 2.50 -1.00
CA ALA A 202 -9.74 3.17 -1.14
C ALA A 202 -10.92 2.19 -1.27
N ILE A 203 -10.79 1.01 -0.67
CA ILE A 203 -11.76 -0.08 -0.76
C ILE A 203 -13.07 0.34 -0.07
N ASN A 204 -14.21 0.05 -0.71
CA ASN A 204 -15.56 0.33 -0.20
C ASN A 204 -15.86 1.83 0.05
N LEU A 205 -15.26 2.76 -0.71
CA LEU A 205 -15.60 4.18 -0.62
C LEU A 205 -17.08 4.48 -0.91
N ASN A 206 -17.78 3.62 -1.63
CA ASN A 206 -19.21 3.76 -1.89
C ASN A 206 -20.07 3.73 -0.60
N GLU A 207 -19.58 3.09 0.47
CA GLU A 207 -20.26 3.05 1.76
C GLU A 207 -20.36 4.43 2.43
N LEU A 208 -19.51 5.38 2.01
CA LEU A 208 -19.52 6.77 2.48
C LEU A 208 -20.50 7.66 1.71
N GLY A 209 -21.16 7.13 0.67
CA GLY A 209 -22.05 7.85 -0.22
C GLY A 209 -21.40 8.28 -1.53
N ASP A 210 -22.24 8.83 -2.42
CA ASP A 210 -21.83 9.25 -3.75
C ASP A 210 -20.80 10.38 -3.71
N GLY A 211 -19.79 10.27 -4.59
CA GLY A 211 -18.79 11.32 -4.79
C GLY A 211 -17.49 11.19 -3.97
N TYR A 212 -17.39 10.29 -2.98
CA TYR A 212 -16.12 10.14 -2.24
C TYR A 212 -14.97 9.59 -3.12
N LYS A 213 -15.26 8.73 -4.08
CA LYS A 213 -14.25 8.30 -5.08
C LYS A 213 -13.71 9.50 -5.85
N ASP A 214 -14.57 10.38 -6.34
CA ASP A 214 -14.16 11.58 -7.07
C ASP A 214 -13.39 12.56 -6.19
N LYS A 215 -13.76 12.70 -4.92
CA LYS A 215 -13.05 13.56 -3.96
C LYS A 215 -11.60 13.09 -3.76
N TYR A 216 -11.39 11.79 -3.52
CA TYR A 216 -10.05 11.22 -3.36
C TYR A 216 -9.25 11.24 -4.66
N ALA A 217 -9.88 10.89 -5.79
CA ALA A 217 -9.25 10.85 -7.10
C ALA A 217 -8.75 12.21 -7.61
N LYS A 218 -9.17 13.32 -7.00
CA LYS A 218 -8.58 14.65 -7.25
C LYS A 218 -7.12 14.73 -6.79
N TYR A 219 -6.76 13.98 -5.76
CA TYR A 219 -5.46 14.07 -5.11
C TYR A 219 -4.58 12.87 -5.40
N CYS A 220 -5.08 11.63 -5.35
CA CYS A 220 -4.29 10.47 -5.65
C CYS A 220 -5.12 9.36 -6.30
N MET A 221 -4.45 8.39 -6.93
CA MET A 221 -5.15 7.26 -7.52
C MET A 221 -5.77 6.38 -6.42
N LEU A 222 -6.87 5.71 -6.78
CA LEU A 222 -7.62 4.83 -5.89
C LEU A 222 -7.16 3.39 -6.07
N LEU A 223 -6.66 2.74 -5.03
CA LEU A 223 -6.51 1.27 -5.01
C LEU A 223 -7.84 0.66 -4.62
N ILE A 224 -8.50 -0.01 -5.56
CA ILE A 224 -9.84 -0.57 -5.41
C ILE A 224 -9.93 -1.99 -5.98
N SER A 225 -10.89 -2.76 -5.46
CA SER A 225 -11.18 -4.10 -5.97
C SER A 225 -11.71 -4.08 -7.40
N MET A 226 -11.44 -5.12 -8.18
CA MET A 226 -12.01 -5.32 -9.51
C MET A 226 -13.55 -5.30 -9.55
N TRP A 227 -14.19 -5.55 -8.42
CA TRP A 227 -15.65 -5.54 -8.27
C TRP A 227 -16.22 -4.14 -8.01
N GLU A 228 -15.34 -3.18 -7.74
CA GLU A 228 -15.71 -1.79 -7.64
C GLU A 228 -15.56 -1.11 -9.01
N PHE A 229 -16.45 -0.18 -9.32
CA PHE A 229 -16.36 0.59 -10.54
C PHE A 229 -15.90 2.02 -10.24
N TYR A 230 -14.98 2.52 -11.08
CA TYR A 230 -14.63 3.92 -11.18
C TYR A 230 -14.51 4.30 -12.64
N TRP A 231 -15.14 5.38 -13.04
CA TRP A 231 -15.30 5.78 -14.45
C TRP A 231 -13.98 6.23 -15.12
N ASP A 232 -13.04 6.81 -14.33
CA ASP A 232 -11.72 7.22 -14.83
C ASP A 232 -10.67 6.14 -14.46
N PHE A 233 -10.42 5.26 -15.40
CA PHE A 233 -9.46 4.15 -15.21
C PHE A 233 -8.01 4.63 -14.99
N ASN A 234 -7.67 5.86 -15.42
CA ASN A 234 -6.34 6.42 -15.17
C ASN A 234 -6.15 6.84 -13.70
N LYS A 235 -7.24 7.02 -12.97
CA LYS A 235 -7.26 7.40 -11.55
C LYS A 235 -7.53 6.21 -10.62
N ALA A 236 -7.46 5.00 -11.12
CA ALA A 236 -7.64 3.79 -10.33
C ALA A 236 -6.58 2.73 -10.64
N MET A 237 -6.10 2.07 -9.59
CA MET A 237 -5.32 0.85 -9.59
C MET A 237 -6.24 -0.28 -9.14
N TYR A 238 -6.46 -1.27 -9.98
CA TYR A 238 -7.37 -2.37 -9.70
C TYR A 238 -6.62 -3.63 -9.27
N PHE A 239 -7.18 -4.37 -8.33
CA PHE A 239 -6.69 -5.68 -7.97
C PHE A 239 -7.79 -6.75 -8.05
N VAL A 240 -7.39 -7.98 -8.38
CA VAL A 240 -8.24 -9.18 -8.30
C VAL A 240 -8.30 -9.68 -6.86
N GLU A 241 -7.14 -9.68 -6.22
CA GLU A 241 -6.87 -10.19 -4.89
C GLU A 241 -5.86 -9.27 -4.20
N SER A 242 -5.99 -9.09 -2.90
CA SER A 242 -5.03 -8.40 -2.04
C SER A 242 -4.65 -9.27 -0.86
N HIS A 243 -3.64 -8.87 -0.11
CA HIS A 243 -3.27 -9.54 1.13
C HIS A 243 -4.44 -9.60 2.12
N ASP A 244 -5.28 -8.56 2.19
CA ASP A 244 -6.46 -8.54 3.06
C ASP A 244 -7.52 -9.52 2.61
N THR A 245 -7.87 -9.51 1.31
CA THR A 245 -8.90 -10.43 0.79
C THR A 245 -8.46 -11.88 0.86
N TYR A 246 -7.15 -12.14 0.83
CA TYR A 246 -6.58 -13.48 0.93
C TYR A 246 -6.33 -13.91 2.38
N HIS A 247 -5.61 -13.11 3.18
CA HIS A 247 -5.18 -13.48 4.53
C HIS A 247 -6.21 -13.10 5.60
N THR A 248 -6.70 -11.85 5.59
CA THR A 248 -7.52 -11.29 6.66
C THR A 248 -8.98 -11.70 6.52
N PHE A 249 -9.60 -11.44 5.38
CA PHE A 249 -11.01 -11.76 5.16
C PHE A 249 -11.21 -13.16 4.58
N GLY A 250 -10.22 -13.72 3.90
CA GLY A 250 -10.22 -15.06 3.35
C GLY A 250 -11.18 -15.30 2.18
N ASN A 251 -11.88 -14.26 1.70
CA ASN A 251 -12.90 -14.39 0.67
C ASN A 251 -12.35 -14.69 -0.74
N THR A 252 -11.07 -14.41 -1.01
CA THR A 252 -10.40 -14.81 -2.26
C THR A 252 -9.53 -16.05 -2.11
N ARG A 253 -9.36 -16.58 -0.91
CA ARG A 253 -8.49 -17.74 -0.62
C ARG A 253 -8.86 -18.96 -1.46
N TYR A 254 -10.14 -19.10 -1.82
CA TYR A 254 -10.67 -20.23 -2.56
C TYR A 254 -10.61 -20.06 -4.09
N TYR A 255 -10.13 -18.91 -4.59
CA TYR A 255 -9.93 -18.76 -6.03
C TYR A 255 -8.88 -19.75 -6.52
N SER A 256 -9.23 -20.54 -7.53
CA SER A 256 -8.28 -21.39 -8.27
C SER A 256 -7.29 -20.51 -9.07
N ASP A 257 -6.19 -21.12 -9.48
CA ASP A 257 -5.21 -20.43 -10.34
C ASP A 257 -5.85 -19.96 -11.66
N GLU A 258 -6.74 -20.76 -12.22
CA GLU A 258 -7.47 -20.43 -13.45
C GLU A 258 -8.40 -19.23 -13.25
N GLU A 259 -9.19 -19.23 -12.17
CA GLU A 259 -10.07 -18.09 -11.85
C GLU A 259 -9.31 -16.79 -11.62
N ARG A 260 -8.14 -16.85 -10.98
CA ARG A 260 -7.26 -15.69 -10.79
C ARG A 260 -6.79 -15.13 -12.13
N LEU A 261 -6.34 -16.00 -13.03
CA LEU A 261 -5.88 -15.62 -14.37
C LEU A 261 -7.02 -15.10 -15.26
N ASP A 262 -8.22 -15.69 -15.18
CA ASP A 262 -9.39 -15.20 -15.90
C ASP A 262 -9.79 -13.79 -15.46
N LYS A 263 -9.84 -13.56 -14.14
CA LYS A 263 -10.13 -12.25 -13.57
C LYS A 263 -9.04 -11.21 -13.92
N TRP A 264 -7.78 -11.63 -13.92
CA TRP A 264 -6.67 -10.78 -14.35
C TRP A 264 -6.79 -10.38 -15.83
N MET A 265 -7.15 -11.32 -16.69
CA MET A 265 -7.39 -11.05 -18.09
C MET A 265 -8.53 -10.02 -18.28
N LEU A 266 -9.61 -10.11 -17.50
CA LEU A 266 -10.69 -9.11 -17.55
C LEU A 266 -10.20 -7.69 -17.23
N LEU A 267 -9.31 -7.52 -16.25
CA LEU A 267 -8.71 -6.22 -15.95
C LEU A 267 -7.78 -5.77 -17.09
N ALA A 268 -7.00 -6.68 -17.66
CA ALA A 268 -6.10 -6.39 -18.76
C ALA A 268 -6.86 -5.92 -20.02
N VAL A 269 -7.92 -6.62 -20.41
CA VAL A 269 -8.78 -6.26 -21.54
C VAL A 269 -9.43 -4.88 -21.36
N ARG A 270 -9.72 -4.48 -20.13
CA ARG A 270 -10.27 -3.14 -19.83
C ARG A 270 -9.22 -2.02 -19.97
N GLY A 271 -7.93 -2.34 -20.14
CA GLY A 271 -6.85 -1.33 -20.20
C GLY A 271 -6.63 -0.58 -18.88
N THR A 272 -6.92 -1.20 -17.75
CA THR A 272 -6.80 -0.57 -16.43
C THR A 272 -5.38 -0.66 -15.87
N ASN A 273 -4.99 0.28 -14.99
CA ASN A 273 -3.88 0.05 -14.09
C ASN A 273 -4.24 -1.11 -13.16
N LYS A 274 -3.34 -2.04 -12.98
CA LYS A 274 -3.65 -3.29 -12.29
C LYS A 274 -2.49 -3.81 -11.45
N LEU A 275 -2.84 -4.42 -10.32
CA LEU A 275 -1.92 -4.96 -9.33
C LEU A 275 -2.24 -6.44 -9.11
N TYR A 276 -1.29 -7.32 -9.38
CA TYR A 276 -1.41 -8.76 -9.18
C TYR A 276 -0.78 -9.19 -7.87
N PHE A 277 -1.55 -9.74 -6.97
CA PHE A 277 -1.07 -10.22 -5.67
C PHE A 277 -0.38 -11.58 -5.80
N SER A 278 0.91 -11.66 -5.40
CA SER A 278 1.62 -12.92 -5.25
C SER A 278 1.22 -13.58 -3.92
N ARG A 279 0.81 -14.85 -3.99
CA ARG A 279 0.56 -15.68 -2.80
C ARG A 279 1.85 -16.28 -2.23
N SER A 280 2.95 -16.24 -3.02
CA SER A 280 4.29 -16.68 -2.59
C SER A 280 5.06 -15.54 -1.97
N LYS A 281 5.66 -15.78 -0.80
CA LYS A 281 6.57 -14.86 -0.12
C LYS A 281 8.00 -14.93 -0.68
N THR A 282 8.32 -16.01 -1.38
CA THR A 282 9.65 -16.26 -1.97
C THR A 282 9.64 -16.10 -3.49
N LEU A 283 8.50 -15.69 -4.06
CA LEU A 283 8.27 -15.63 -5.50
C LEU A 283 8.61 -16.98 -6.19
N ASP A 284 8.26 -18.08 -5.53
CA ASP A 284 8.43 -19.44 -6.06
C ASP A 284 7.17 -19.87 -6.81
N GLU A 285 7.37 -20.39 -8.01
CA GLU A 285 6.31 -20.91 -8.88
C GLU A 285 5.64 -22.18 -8.33
N ASN A 286 6.27 -22.88 -7.40
CA ASN A 286 5.64 -24.01 -6.72
C ASN A 286 4.65 -23.55 -5.64
N GLU A 287 4.87 -22.36 -5.05
CA GLU A 287 3.96 -21.75 -4.07
C GLU A 287 2.83 -20.97 -4.73
N ASP A 288 3.12 -20.26 -5.84
CA ASP A 288 2.14 -19.57 -6.67
C ASP A 288 2.41 -19.80 -8.16
N LYS A 289 1.69 -20.75 -8.74
CA LYS A 289 1.86 -21.16 -10.14
C LYS A 289 1.45 -20.11 -11.16
N THR A 290 0.82 -19.03 -10.73
CA THR A 290 0.26 -18.03 -11.64
C THR A 290 1.20 -16.89 -11.96
N ILE A 291 2.08 -16.51 -11.04
CA ILE A 291 2.88 -15.27 -11.10
C ILE A 291 3.82 -15.18 -12.32
N PHE A 292 4.33 -16.32 -12.80
CA PHE A 292 5.30 -16.38 -13.90
C PHE A 292 4.93 -17.37 -15.00
N CYS A 293 3.68 -17.86 -15.04
CA CYS A 293 3.26 -18.83 -16.06
C CYS A 293 3.14 -18.18 -17.44
N GLU A 294 3.22 -18.99 -18.49
CA GLU A 294 3.08 -18.56 -19.88
C GLU A 294 1.77 -17.80 -20.15
N ARG A 295 0.67 -18.19 -19.50
CA ARG A 295 -0.61 -17.49 -19.62
C ARG A 295 -0.55 -16.08 -19.02
N MET A 296 0.09 -15.90 -17.86
CA MET A 296 0.32 -14.58 -17.26
C MET A 296 1.13 -13.69 -18.20
N LYS A 297 2.23 -14.21 -18.73
CA LYS A 297 3.07 -13.50 -19.68
C LYS A 297 2.28 -13.07 -20.89
N TRP A 298 1.54 -14.00 -21.52
CA TRP A 298 0.70 -13.69 -22.67
C TRP A 298 -0.33 -12.59 -22.38
N ILE A 299 -1.01 -12.63 -21.23
CA ILE A 299 -1.97 -11.59 -20.82
C ILE A 299 -1.26 -10.23 -20.70
N ASN A 300 -0.15 -10.17 -19.99
CA ASN A 300 0.58 -8.93 -19.74
C ASN A 300 1.15 -8.31 -21.03
N GLU A 301 1.60 -9.11 -21.98
CA GLU A 301 2.16 -8.64 -23.25
C GLU A 301 1.07 -8.25 -24.26
N SER A 302 -0.09 -8.95 -24.27
CA SER A 302 -1.16 -8.74 -25.26
C SER A 302 -2.03 -7.52 -24.95
N TYR A 303 -2.10 -7.08 -23.69
CA TYR A 303 -3.00 -6.03 -23.21
C TYR A 303 -2.26 -4.93 -22.42
N ARG A 304 -1.16 -4.44 -22.99
CA ARG A 304 -0.39 -3.28 -22.47
C ARG A 304 -1.01 -1.94 -22.80
#